data_a3bb315f7625610b1a71431d101154cb
#
_entry.id   a3bb315f7625610b1a71431d101154cb
#
_cell.length_a   1.000
_cell.length_b   1.000
_cell.length_c   1.000
_cell.angle_alpha   90.00
_cell.angle_beta   90.00
_cell.angle_gamma   90.00
#
_symmetry.space_group_name_H-M   'P 1'
#
loop_
_entity.id
_entity.type
_entity.pdbx_description
1 polymer ?
#
loop_
_entity_poly.entity_id
_entity_poly.type
_entity_poly.pdbx_seq_one_letter_code
_entity_poly.pdbx_strand_id
1 'polypeptide(L)'
;MAHDYEVVSFCVDAYLRHVRSLGAAMDDLAAEIAEHESRLSIMGVSYEGHDGGHAQPTADKLPDGVIRLIELCARLSDEIAADMGTIEQARSLCREDENRRALWMQKVDGMTYAQIASATHTSARTARRSVERGKWSLYLAMPEEWRRDPIPNAI
;
A
#
# COMPACT_ATOMS: atom_id res chain seq x y z
N MET A 1 7.48 11.93 -29.22
CA MET A 1 8.43 11.74 -28.11
C MET A 1 8.01 12.43 -26.82
N ALA A 2 7.71 13.72 -26.81
CA ALA A 2 7.22 14.40 -25.59
C ALA A 2 5.87 13.84 -25.11
N HIS A 3 4.98 13.53 -26.04
CA HIS A 3 3.66 12.94 -25.73
C HIS A 3 3.77 11.57 -25.07
N ASP A 4 4.68 10.73 -25.53
CA ASP A 4 4.89 9.42 -24.94
C ASP A 4 5.41 9.51 -23.50
N TYR A 5 6.27 10.48 -23.22
CA TYR A 5 6.75 10.71 -21.85
C TYR A 5 5.65 11.19 -20.90
N GLU A 6 4.77 12.06 -21.37
CA GLU A 6 3.64 12.53 -20.58
C GLU A 6 2.69 11.40 -20.21
N VAL A 7 2.38 10.51 -21.14
CA VAL A 7 1.56 9.32 -20.92
C VAL A 7 2.24 8.38 -19.92
N VAL A 8 3.51 8.10 -20.12
CA VAL A 8 4.31 7.26 -19.22
C VAL A 8 4.33 7.84 -17.81
N SER A 9 4.64 9.13 -17.70
CA SER A 9 4.68 9.83 -16.41
C SER A 9 3.33 9.79 -15.70
N PHE A 10 2.24 10.03 -16.42
CA PHE A 10 0.89 9.97 -15.87
C PHE A 10 0.53 8.59 -15.33
N CYS A 11 0.76 7.54 -16.12
CA CYS A 11 0.46 6.16 -15.72
C CYS A 11 1.27 5.73 -14.50
N VAL A 12 2.55 6.04 -14.48
CA VAL A 12 3.45 5.73 -13.37
C VAL A 12 3.05 6.50 -12.10
N ASP A 13 2.76 7.79 -12.24
CA ASP A 13 2.32 8.62 -11.11
C ASP A 13 0.98 8.15 -10.54
N ALA A 14 0.05 7.74 -11.40
CA ALA A 14 -1.23 7.17 -10.98
C ALA A 14 -1.04 5.85 -10.23
N TYR A 15 -0.20 4.97 -10.73
CA TYR A 15 0.12 3.68 -10.09
C TYR A 15 0.76 3.87 -8.71
N LEU A 16 1.79 4.70 -8.61
CA LEU A 16 2.47 4.95 -7.33
C LEU A 16 1.61 5.74 -6.34
N ARG A 17 0.73 6.62 -6.83
CA ARG A 17 -0.26 7.30 -5.98
C ARG A 17 -1.25 6.29 -5.39
N HIS A 18 -1.69 5.34 -6.18
CA HIS A 18 -2.54 4.25 -5.70
C HIS A 18 -1.83 3.43 -4.62
N VAL A 19 -0.60 3.01 -4.85
CA VAL A 19 0.22 2.28 -3.86
C VAL A 19 0.35 3.07 -2.55
N ARG A 20 0.62 4.36 -2.65
CA ARG A 20 0.71 5.25 -1.48
C ARG A 20 -0.63 5.36 -0.74
N SER A 21 -1.73 5.46 -1.47
CA SER A 21 -3.08 5.53 -0.86
C SER A 21 -3.46 4.23 -0.14
N LEU A 22 -3.02 3.08 -0.64
CA LEU A 22 -3.22 1.80 0.04
C LEU A 22 -2.49 1.75 1.40
N GLY A 23 -1.29 2.33 1.48
CA GLY A 23 -0.57 2.43 2.76
C GLY A 23 -1.34 3.22 3.81
N ALA A 24 -1.89 4.38 3.44
CA ALA A 24 -2.74 5.17 4.32
C ALA A 24 -4.04 4.44 4.69
N ALA A 25 -4.68 3.78 3.73
CA ALA A 25 -5.90 3.00 3.96
C ALA A 25 -5.64 1.84 4.93
N MET A 26 -4.49 1.19 4.86
CA MET A 26 -4.12 0.12 5.79
C MET A 26 -3.98 0.63 7.24
N ASP A 27 -3.41 1.82 7.44
CA ASP A 27 -3.29 2.42 8.77
C ASP A 27 -4.68 2.70 9.36
N ASP A 28 -5.61 3.20 8.55
CA ASP A 28 -7.00 3.45 8.95
C ASP A 28 -7.72 2.15 9.30
N LEU A 29 -7.57 1.10 8.49
CA LEU A 29 -8.15 -0.21 8.74
C LEU A 29 -7.58 -0.85 10.01
N ALA A 30 -6.28 -0.73 10.25
CA ALA A 30 -5.65 -1.23 11.47
C ALA A 30 -6.17 -0.51 12.72
N ALA A 31 -6.37 0.80 12.66
CA ALA A 31 -6.96 1.58 13.74
C ALA A 31 -8.42 1.16 14.01
N GLU A 32 -9.20 0.91 12.97
CA GLU A 32 -10.58 0.43 13.07
C GLU A 32 -10.65 -0.96 13.70
N ILE A 33 -9.77 -1.87 13.32
CA ILE A 33 -9.65 -3.20 13.94
C ILE A 33 -9.33 -3.05 15.44
N ALA A 34 -8.36 -2.23 15.79
CA ALA A 34 -7.97 -2.01 17.18
C ALA A 34 -9.14 -1.46 18.02
N GLU A 35 -9.96 -0.58 17.46
CA GLU A 35 -11.17 -0.08 18.13
C GLU A 35 -12.19 -1.20 18.37
N HIS A 36 -12.45 -2.03 17.37
CA HIS A 36 -13.39 -3.15 17.48
C HIS A 36 -12.89 -4.23 18.47
N GLU A 37 -11.59 -4.54 18.44
CA GLU A 37 -10.97 -5.46 19.39
C GLU A 37 -11.08 -4.93 20.83
N SER A 38 -10.91 -3.63 21.04
CA SER A 38 -11.12 -2.98 22.34
C SER A 38 -12.56 -3.14 22.82
N ARG A 39 -13.55 -2.97 21.96
CA ARG A 39 -14.96 -3.20 22.28
C ARG A 39 -15.23 -4.65 22.67
N LEU A 40 -14.67 -5.61 21.92
CA LEU A 40 -14.78 -7.04 22.22
C LEU A 40 -14.15 -7.38 23.57
N SER A 41 -13.02 -6.79 23.91
CA SER A 41 -12.37 -6.96 25.21
C SER A 41 -13.23 -6.46 26.36
N ILE A 42 -13.89 -5.30 26.23
CA ILE A 42 -14.82 -4.76 27.21
C ILE A 42 -16.03 -5.70 27.39
N MET A 43 -16.49 -6.38 26.34
CA MET A 43 -17.56 -7.37 26.39
C MET A 43 -17.12 -8.71 26.96
N GLY A 44 -15.85 -8.87 27.37
CA GLY A 44 -15.32 -10.11 27.95
C GLY A 44 -14.95 -11.16 26.92
N VAL A 45 -14.83 -10.80 25.63
CA VAL A 45 -14.41 -11.68 24.54
C VAL A 45 -12.96 -11.45 24.24
N SER A 46 -12.10 -12.48 24.36
CA SER A 46 -10.74 -12.44 23.91
C SER A 46 -10.67 -12.90 22.46
N TYR A 47 -10.21 -12.02 21.58
CA TYR A 47 -10.02 -12.34 20.16
C TYR A 47 -8.69 -13.09 19.91
N GLU A 48 -7.70 -12.88 20.74
CA GLU A 48 -6.46 -13.63 20.71
C GLU A 48 -6.67 -15.01 21.31
N GLY A 49 -6.51 -16.05 20.50
CA GLY A 49 -6.53 -17.43 20.94
C GLY A 49 -5.47 -17.67 22.02
N HIS A 50 -5.77 -17.39 23.25
CA HIS A 50 -4.94 -17.81 24.36
C HIS A 50 -5.11 -19.31 24.55
N ASP A 51 -4.02 -20.00 24.36
CA ASP A 51 -3.81 -21.39 24.68
C ASP A 51 -3.85 -21.54 26.22
N GLY A 52 -5.00 -21.41 26.78
CA GLY A 52 -5.21 -21.41 28.22
C GLY A 52 -6.61 -21.82 28.61
N GLY A 53 -6.90 -23.11 28.53
CA GLY A 53 -7.77 -23.87 29.41
C GLY A 53 -9.20 -23.39 29.71
N HIS A 54 -9.68 -22.33 29.14
CA HIS A 54 -11.07 -21.90 29.24
C HIS A 54 -11.80 -22.26 27.96
N ALA A 55 -12.88 -23.04 28.09
CA ALA A 55 -13.76 -23.34 27.01
C ALA A 55 -14.16 -22.03 26.32
N GLN A 56 -13.70 -21.85 25.06
CA GLN A 56 -14.18 -20.73 24.26
C GLN A 56 -15.70 -20.87 24.13
N PRO A 57 -16.47 -19.79 24.38
CA PRO A 57 -17.89 -19.82 24.14
C PRO A 57 -18.12 -20.20 22.67
N THR A 58 -18.90 -21.24 22.44
CA THR A 58 -19.28 -21.63 21.07
C THR A 58 -20.03 -20.46 20.43
N ALA A 59 -19.92 -20.31 19.10
CA ALA A 59 -20.59 -19.25 18.35
C ALA A 59 -22.09 -19.12 18.69
N ASP A 60 -22.74 -20.23 19.05
CA ASP A 60 -24.15 -20.31 19.46
C ASP A 60 -24.47 -19.60 20.79
N LYS A 61 -23.46 -19.30 21.60
CA LYS A 61 -23.60 -18.64 22.89
C LYS A 61 -23.20 -17.17 22.89
N LEU A 62 -22.69 -16.64 21.78
CA LEU A 62 -22.27 -15.24 21.66
C LEU A 62 -23.44 -14.35 21.25
N PRO A 63 -23.57 -13.15 21.84
CA PRO A 63 -24.53 -12.17 21.35
C PRO A 63 -24.30 -11.83 19.87
N ASP A 64 -25.38 -11.60 19.10
CA ASP A 64 -25.31 -11.26 17.67
C ASP A 64 -24.39 -10.07 17.37
N GLY A 65 -24.35 -9.07 18.26
CA GLY A 65 -23.47 -7.91 18.14
C GLY A 65 -21.99 -8.28 18.21
N VAL A 66 -21.62 -9.24 19.06
CA VAL A 66 -20.24 -9.75 19.17
C VAL A 66 -19.85 -10.54 17.92
N ILE A 67 -20.74 -11.38 17.41
CA ILE A 67 -20.50 -12.15 16.18
C ILE A 67 -20.23 -11.20 15.01
N ARG A 68 -21.03 -10.14 14.86
CA ARG A 68 -20.84 -9.13 13.80
C ARG A 68 -19.50 -8.40 13.91
N LEU A 69 -19.05 -8.07 15.13
CA LEU A 69 -17.75 -7.45 15.33
C LEU A 69 -16.60 -8.38 14.97
N ILE A 70 -16.70 -9.67 15.32
CA ILE A 70 -15.68 -10.67 14.94
C ILE A 70 -15.62 -10.84 13.42
N GLU A 71 -16.76 -10.95 12.76
CA GLU A 71 -16.83 -11.05 11.28
C GLU A 71 -16.28 -9.79 10.60
N LEU A 72 -16.56 -8.61 11.15
CA LEU A 72 -16.03 -7.35 10.65
C LEU A 72 -14.51 -7.29 10.78
N CYS A 73 -13.95 -7.65 11.92
CA CYS A 73 -12.50 -7.70 12.14
C CYS A 73 -11.83 -8.67 11.16
N ALA A 74 -12.41 -9.83 10.92
CA ALA A 74 -11.89 -10.80 9.95
C ALA A 74 -11.87 -10.23 8.53
N ARG A 75 -12.93 -9.57 8.11
CA ARG A 75 -13.02 -8.93 6.79
C ARG A 75 -12.01 -7.80 6.62
N LEU A 76 -11.86 -6.93 7.62
CA LEU A 76 -10.88 -5.84 7.60
C LEU A 76 -9.45 -6.39 7.56
N SER A 77 -9.18 -7.49 8.25
CA SER A 77 -7.87 -8.17 8.19
C SER A 77 -7.57 -8.73 6.80
N ASP A 78 -8.57 -9.28 6.11
CA ASP A 78 -8.43 -9.75 4.74
C ASP A 78 -8.14 -8.59 3.76
N GLU A 79 -8.79 -7.44 3.94
CA GLU A 79 -8.54 -6.24 3.14
C GLU A 79 -7.08 -5.75 3.34
N ILE A 80 -6.60 -5.70 4.59
CA ILE A 80 -5.21 -5.34 4.88
C ILE A 80 -4.25 -6.31 4.18
N ALA A 81 -4.49 -7.60 4.25
CA ALA A 81 -3.64 -8.59 3.61
C ALA A 81 -3.57 -8.41 2.08
N ALA A 82 -4.70 -8.11 1.44
CA ALA A 82 -4.76 -7.83 0.00
C ALA A 82 -3.99 -6.56 -0.36
N ASP A 83 -4.15 -5.49 0.41
CA ASP A 83 -3.44 -4.21 0.20
C ASP A 83 -1.94 -4.37 0.42
N MET A 84 -1.53 -5.12 1.43
CA MET A 84 -0.12 -5.46 1.67
C MET A 84 0.49 -6.19 0.48
N GLY A 85 -0.23 -7.15 -0.10
CA GLY A 85 0.22 -7.88 -1.28
C GLY A 85 0.48 -6.95 -2.46
N THR A 86 -0.42 -6.01 -2.71
CA THR A 86 -0.29 -5.01 -3.78
C THR A 86 0.90 -4.08 -3.56
N ILE A 87 1.06 -3.57 -2.33
CA ILE A 87 2.19 -2.70 -1.97
C ILE A 87 3.52 -3.45 -2.10
N GLU A 88 3.60 -4.67 -1.61
CA GLU A 88 4.84 -5.46 -1.64
C GLU A 88 5.23 -5.84 -3.08
N GLN A 89 4.26 -6.12 -3.95
CA GLN A 89 4.50 -6.33 -5.37
C GLN A 89 5.13 -5.08 -6.01
N ALA A 90 4.56 -3.91 -5.77
CA ALA A 90 5.09 -2.65 -6.29
C ALA A 90 6.48 -2.33 -5.73
N ARG A 91 6.69 -2.56 -4.44
CA ARG A 91 7.98 -2.39 -3.79
C ARG A 91 9.05 -3.31 -4.37
N SER A 92 8.71 -4.56 -4.60
CA SER A 92 9.59 -5.55 -5.21
C SER A 92 10.03 -5.13 -6.62
N LEU A 93 9.09 -4.66 -7.45
CA LEU A 93 9.40 -4.12 -8.78
C LEU A 93 10.38 -2.95 -8.70
N CYS A 94 10.21 -2.07 -7.73
CA CYS A 94 11.09 -0.91 -7.57
C CYS A 94 12.46 -1.26 -6.98
N ARG A 95 12.59 -2.35 -6.21
CA ARG A 95 13.88 -2.80 -5.68
C ARG A 95 14.81 -3.40 -6.72
N GLU A 96 14.29 -3.92 -7.80
CA GLU A 96 15.07 -4.59 -8.85
C GLU A 96 15.98 -3.64 -9.64
N ASP A 97 15.65 -2.35 -9.65
CA ASP A 97 16.33 -1.36 -10.47
C ASP A 97 16.66 -0.11 -9.65
N GLU A 98 17.87 0.39 -9.80
CA GLU A 98 18.39 1.55 -9.06
C GLU A 98 17.59 2.83 -9.35
N ASN A 99 17.18 3.04 -10.59
CA ASN A 99 16.39 4.18 -11.00
C ASN A 99 14.95 4.09 -10.47
N ARG A 100 14.37 2.90 -10.46
CA ARG A 100 13.04 2.67 -9.84
C ARG A 100 13.08 2.88 -8.33
N ARG A 101 14.18 2.52 -7.66
CA ARG A 101 14.37 2.82 -6.23
C ARG A 101 14.34 4.31 -5.95
N ALA A 102 15.04 5.11 -6.74
CA ALA A 102 15.00 6.57 -6.63
C ALA A 102 13.59 7.12 -6.84
N LEU A 103 12.87 6.60 -7.82
CA LEU A 103 11.47 6.95 -8.07
C LEU A 103 10.57 6.61 -6.87
N TRP A 104 10.73 5.44 -6.28
CA TRP A 104 9.99 5.04 -5.08
C TRP A 104 10.25 6.00 -3.91
N MET A 105 11.51 6.34 -3.66
CA MET A 105 11.88 7.29 -2.63
C MET A 105 11.17 8.64 -2.80
N GLN A 106 11.05 9.12 -4.04
CA GLN A 106 10.35 10.38 -4.31
C GLN A 106 8.83 10.26 -4.15
N LYS A 107 8.22 9.28 -4.80
CA LYS A 107 6.76 9.21 -4.97
C LYS A 107 6.04 8.55 -3.81
N VAL A 108 6.64 7.57 -3.18
CA VAL A 108 6.05 6.83 -2.07
C VAL A 108 6.58 7.32 -0.72
N ASP A 109 7.88 7.44 -0.58
CA ASP A 109 8.50 7.90 0.67
C ASP A 109 8.47 9.42 0.83
N GLY A 110 8.15 10.16 -0.22
CA GLY A 110 8.00 11.62 -0.18
C GLY A 110 9.32 12.39 -0.05
N MET A 111 10.45 11.77 -0.43
CA MET A 111 11.77 12.38 -0.33
C MET A 111 12.00 13.43 -1.41
N THR A 112 12.72 14.49 -1.05
CA THR A 112 13.21 15.50 -2.02
C THR A 112 14.41 14.96 -2.80
N TYR A 113 14.74 15.57 -3.92
CA TYR A 113 15.94 15.19 -4.68
C TYR A 113 17.23 15.30 -3.86
N ALA A 114 17.33 16.28 -2.98
CA ALA A 114 18.46 16.43 -2.06
C ALA A 114 18.56 15.26 -1.08
N GLN A 115 17.43 14.80 -0.54
CA GLN A 115 17.37 13.65 0.35
C GLN A 115 17.71 12.35 -0.37
N ILE A 116 17.20 12.16 -1.59
CA ILE A 116 17.52 10.99 -2.44
C ILE A 116 19.01 10.99 -2.77
N ALA A 117 19.56 12.14 -3.15
CA ALA A 117 20.99 12.30 -3.45
C ALA A 117 21.86 11.92 -2.25
N SER A 118 21.49 12.36 -1.06
CA SER A 118 22.18 12.00 0.19
C SER A 118 22.10 10.50 0.47
N ALA A 119 20.93 9.89 0.33
CA ALA A 119 20.72 8.46 0.56
C ALA A 119 21.45 7.56 -0.45
N THR A 120 21.62 8.03 -1.69
CA THR A 120 22.26 7.28 -2.78
C THR A 120 23.70 7.69 -3.03
N HIS A 121 24.24 8.61 -2.24
CA HIS A 121 25.60 9.15 -2.39
C HIS A 121 25.87 9.75 -3.79
N THR A 122 24.88 10.46 -4.32
CA THR A 122 24.93 11.12 -5.63
C THR A 122 24.64 12.62 -5.51
N SER A 123 24.60 13.33 -6.65
CA SER A 123 24.16 14.72 -6.70
C SER A 123 22.63 14.81 -6.89
N ALA A 124 22.03 15.93 -6.50
CA ALA A 124 20.60 16.19 -6.73
C ALA A 124 20.24 16.10 -8.23
N ARG A 125 21.12 16.52 -9.12
CA ARG A 125 20.95 16.39 -10.58
C ARG A 125 20.92 14.93 -11.01
N THR A 126 21.80 14.10 -10.47
CA THR A 126 21.81 12.66 -10.72
C THR A 126 20.55 11.98 -10.18
N ALA A 127 20.13 12.34 -8.97
CA ALA A 127 18.89 11.84 -8.37
C ALA A 127 17.67 12.15 -9.25
N ARG A 128 17.56 13.37 -9.78
CA ARG A 128 16.49 13.76 -10.71
C ARG A 128 16.49 12.91 -11.98
N ARG A 129 17.67 12.71 -12.59
CA ARG A 129 17.80 11.86 -13.76
C ARG A 129 17.41 10.41 -13.48
N SER A 130 17.80 9.88 -12.32
CA SER A 130 17.42 8.53 -11.90
C SER A 130 15.92 8.39 -11.77
N VAL A 131 15.23 9.37 -11.18
CA VAL A 131 13.77 9.38 -11.07
C VAL A 131 13.12 9.37 -12.46
N GLU A 132 13.58 10.21 -13.38
CA GLU A 132 13.05 10.27 -14.75
C GLU A 132 13.26 8.95 -15.51
N ARG A 133 14.42 8.35 -15.41
CA ARG A 133 14.70 7.02 -15.97
C ARG A 133 13.89 5.93 -15.31
N GLY A 134 13.68 6.05 -14.00
CA GLY A 134 12.86 5.14 -13.23
C GLY A 134 11.41 5.09 -13.70
N LYS A 135 10.86 6.21 -14.14
CA LYS A 135 9.50 6.24 -14.72
C LYS A 135 9.37 5.36 -15.95
N TRP A 136 10.31 5.46 -16.88
CA TRP A 136 10.32 4.60 -18.06
C TRP A 136 10.51 3.13 -17.70
N SER A 137 11.45 2.85 -16.83
CA SER A 137 11.74 1.49 -16.38
C SER A 137 10.55 0.86 -15.65
N LEU A 138 9.89 1.59 -14.76
CA LEU A 138 8.72 1.10 -14.05
C LEU A 138 7.52 0.92 -14.98
N TYR A 139 7.29 1.83 -15.91
CA TYR A 139 6.20 1.72 -16.88
C TYR A 139 6.24 0.38 -17.63
N LEU A 140 7.41 -0.08 -18.01
CA LEU A 140 7.59 -1.35 -18.71
C LEU A 140 7.40 -2.58 -17.81
N ALA A 141 7.60 -2.43 -16.50
CA ALA A 141 7.55 -3.51 -15.54
C ALA A 141 6.25 -3.59 -14.74
N MET A 142 5.52 -2.47 -14.62
CA MET A 142 4.29 -2.42 -13.82
C MET A 142 3.15 -3.22 -14.46
N PRO A 143 2.09 -3.60 -13.69
CA PRO A 143 0.95 -4.35 -14.21
C PRO A 143 0.31 -3.67 -15.44
N GLU A 144 -0.07 -4.48 -16.42
CA GLU A 144 -0.57 -4.03 -17.72
C GLU A 144 -1.82 -3.15 -17.60
N GLU A 145 -2.66 -3.41 -16.63
CA GLU A 145 -3.87 -2.61 -16.35
C GLU A 145 -3.58 -1.13 -16.06
N TRP A 146 -2.37 -0.82 -15.56
CA TRP A 146 -1.94 0.54 -15.27
C TRP A 146 -1.25 1.23 -16.46
N ARG A 147 -0.95 0.48 -17.51
CA ARG A 147 -0.33 0.98 -18.74
C ARG A 147 -1.33 1.50 -19.77
N ARG A 148 -2.59 1.57 -19.42
CA ARG A 148 -3.61 2.09 -20.32
C ARG A 148 -3.42 3.59 -20.55
N ASP A 149 -3.71 4.00 -21.78
CA ASP A 149 -3.74 5.43 -22.13
C ASP A 149 -4.73 6.15 -21.20
N PRO A 150 -4.25 7.05 -20.33
CA PRO A 150 -5.12 7.73 -19.38
C PRO A 150 -6.02 8.78 -20.01
N ILE A 151 -5.97 8.97 -21.34
CA ILE A 151 -6.68 10.02 -22.06
C ILE A 151 -7.78 9.50 -23.01
N PRO A 152 -8.75 8.67 -22.55
CA PRO A 152 -9.98 8.60 -23.30
C PRO A 152 -10.91 9.77 -23.04
N ASN A 153 -10.69 10.59 -22.00
CA ASN A 153 -11.64 11.61 -21.55
C ASN A 153 -11.03 12.90 -20.99
N ALA A 154 -9.83 13.26 -21.38
CA ALA A 154 -9.33 14.61 -21.10
C ALA A 154 -9.95 15.60 -22.12
N ILE A 155 -11.20 15.85 -21.96
CA ILE A 155 -11.85 17.00 -22.58
C ILE A 155 -11.94 18.10 -21.52
#